data_d0b7e3871583a8d9d5f01982fb6596f6
#
_entry.id   d0b7e3871583a8d9d5f01982fb6596f6
#
_cell.length_a   1.000
_cell.length_b   1.000
_cell.length_c   1.000
_cell.angle_alpha   90.00
_cell.angle_beta   90.00
_cell.angle_gamma   90.00
#
_symmetry.space_group_name_H-M   'P 1'
#
loop_
_entity.id
_entity.type
_entity.pdbx_description
1 polymer ?
#
loop_
_entity_poly.entity_id
_entity_poly.type
_entity_poly.pdbx_seq_one_letter_code
_entity_poly.pdbx_strand_id
1 'polypeptide(L)'
;MRVGIIRNPNSQRNRRLGDRLSEVAVPNGIELVRFDPRTVDDVPSVVAEYAGRRLSHLIVDGGDGTLRDVMTALPAAFPERLPTLMLMAGGNANLATNDLGGAGHGPEAMQRLLDTLARGGGEIRQRQPIETRWPDGSKPPVLGFFIGAAAFYKGWRLALGSVHDKGLLHGPALVVTMASALWQTLAGGASNDWQSGATLGIGVDGAMIEDRQRFLFLTTSLHCLFGGLWPFYDHGDAPLRWLDVDAPPPRFTRSLPGLLRGKPSRWMRESSAYRSGGAQQIALRLEAPLVIDGEAYTPGPYGEVELRAGPMLDFFSPGPA
;
A
#
# COMPACT_ATOMS: atom_id res chain seq x y z
N MET A 1 28.09 -11.02 -2.98
CA MET A 1 26.69 -10.59 -3.26
C MET A 1 26.58 -9.12 -2.91
N ARG A 2 25.96 -8.29 -3.77
CA ARG A 2 25.79 -6.86 -3.51
C ARG A 2 24.36 -6.58 -3.03
N VAL A 3 24.25 -5.93 -1.90
CA VAL A 3 23.00 -5.55 -1.25
C VAL A 3 22.94 -4.04 -1.11
N GLY A 4 21.92 -3.41 -1.68
CA GLY A 4 21.66 -1.98 -1.50
C GLY A 4 20.80 -1.72 -0.28
N ILE A 5 20.90 -0.52 0.29
CA ILE A 5 19.97 -0.02 1.32
C ILE A 5 19.44 1.34 0.91
N ILE A 6 18.13 1.46 0.85
CA ILE A 6 17.42 2.75 0.83
C ILE A 6 16.76 2.93 2.19
N ARG A 7 17.18 3.94 2.93
CA ARG A 7 16.59 4.28 4.22
C ARG A 7 15.89 5.63 4.17
N ASN A 8 14.65 5.64 4.64
CA ASN A 8 13.93 6.90 4.85
C ASN A 8 14.08 7.36 6.31
N PRO A 9 14.93 8.36 6.58
CA PRO A 9 15.16 8.85 7.95
C PRO A 9 13.91 9.52 8.54
N ASN A 10 12.98 9.97 7.70
CA ASN A 10 11.75 10.65 8.10
C ASN A 10 10.61 9.67 8.42
N SER A 11 10.74 8.38 8.13
CA SER A 11 9.75 7.40 8.55
C SER A 11 9.71 7.32 10.08
N GLN A 12 8.53 7.08 10.64
CA GLN A 12 8.25 7.33 12.06
C GLN A 12 9.17 6.55 13.01
N ARG A 13 9.42 5.27 12.73
CA ARG A 13 10.30 4.45 13.59
C ARG A 13 11.76 4.83 13.42
N ASN A 14 12.18 5.15 12.19
CA ASN A 14 13.56 5.55 11.90
C ASN A 14 13.93 6.89 12.55
N ARG A 15 13.00 7.85 12.60
CA ARG A 15 13.20 9.11 13.36
C ARG A 15 13.45 8.89 14.84
N ARG A 16 12.78 7.88 15.45
CA ARG A 16 12.94 7.57 16.87
C ARG A 16 14.25 6.84 17.18
N LEU A 17 14.64 5.92 16.28
CA LEU A 17 15.83 5.10 16.47
C LEU A 17 17.13 5.82 16.06
N GLY A 18 17.04 6.88 15.26
CA GLY A 18 18.21 7.51 14.65
C GLY A 18 18.89 6.59 13.64
N ASP A 19 20.11 6.96 13.23
CA ASP A 19 20.93 6.15 12.34
C ASP A 19 21.85 5.24 13.15
N ARG A 20 21.50 3.97 13.21
CA ARG A 20 22.24 2.93 13.95
C ARG A 20 22.76 1.82 13.03
N LEU A 21 22.90 2.10 11.73
CA LEU A 21 23.45 1.11 10.79
C LEU A 21 24.91 0.75 11.08
N SER A 22 25.67 1.64 11.72
CA SER A 22 27.04 1.35 12.18
C SER A 22 27.12 0.23 13.23
N GLU A 23 26.00 -0.11 13.87
CA GLU A 23 25.93 -1.21 14.85
C GLU A 23 25.70 -2.56 14.18
N VAL A 24 25.46 -2.61 12.86
CA VAL A 24 25.20 -3.82 12.10
C VAL A 24 26.50 -4.35 11.50
N ALA A 25 26.85 -5.58 11.87
CA ALA A 25 28.00 -6.27 11.28
C ALA A 25 27.59 -6.84 9.91
N VAL A 26 28.35 -6.49 8.87
CA VAL A 26 28.11 -7.04 7.53
C VAL A 26 28.73 -8.42 7.41
N PRO A 27 27.95 -9.49 7.17
CA PRO A 27 28.48 -10.83 7.03
C PRO A 27 29.44 -10.98 5.85
N ASN A 28 30.41 -11.91 5.96
CA ASN A 28 31.31 -12.24 4.88
C ASN A 28 30.55 -12.63 3.60
N GLY A 29 31.03 -12.14 2.44
CA GLY A 29 30.40 -12.40 1.15
C GLY A 29 29.27 -11.43 0.77
N ILE A 30 28.89 -10.51 1.67
CA ILE A 30 27.96 -9.42 1.38
C ILE A 30 28.76 -8.11 1.26
N GLU A 31 28.56 -7.41 0.15
CA GLU A 31 28.98 -6.02 -0.05
C GLU A 31 27.75 -5.14 0.15
N LEU A 32 27.71 -4.37 1.22
CA LEU A 32 26.60 -3.49 1.55
C LEU A 32 26.87 -2.10 0.97
N VAL A 33 25.92 -1.62 0.15
CA VAL A 33 26.01 -0.30 -0.49
C VAL A 33 24.84 0.55 0.00
N ARG A 34 25.11 1.76 0.47
CA ARG A 34 24.09 2.67 0.98
C ARG A 34 24.06 3.97 0.20
N PHE A 35 22.85 4.33 -0.25
CA PHE A 35 22.50 5.66 -0.74
C PHE A 35 21.16 6.05 -0.15
N ASP A 36 21.13 7.14 0.60
CA ASP A 36 19.91 7.62 1.23
C ASP A 36 19.34 8.78 0.39
N PRO A 37 18.11 8.68 -0.11
CA PRO A 37 17.44 9.80 -0.75
C PRO A 37 17.18 10.89 0.31
N ARG A 38 17.41 12.15 -0.05
CA ARG A 38 17.10 13.29 0.82
C ARG A 38 15.63 13.63 0.78
N THR A 39 15.03 13.45 -0.40
CA THR A 39 13.63 13.71 -0.69
C THR A 39 13.04 12.54 -1.48
N VAL A 40 11.74 12.51 -1.65
CA VAL A 40 11.05 11.52 -2.49
C VAL A 40 11.52 11.63 -3.96
N ASP A 41 11.77 12.85 -4.42
CA ASP A 41 12.21 13.13 -5.80
C ASP A 41 13.61 12.56 -6.11
N ASP A 42 14.42 12.28 -5.09
CA ASP A 42 15.74 11.67 -5.25
C ASP A 42 15.67 10.15 -5.45
N VAL A 43 14.54 9.49 -5.10
CA VAL A 43 14.42 8.03 -5.13
C VAL A 43 14.74 7.44 -6.50
N PRO A 44 14.22 7.96 -7.64
CA PRO A 44 14.55 7.44 -8.96
C PRO A 44 16.05 7.48 -9.26
N SER A 45 16.74 8.56 -8.90
CA SER A 45 18.17 8.73 -9.11
C SER A 45 18.98 7.74 -8.27
N VAL A 46 18.60 7.55 -7.00
CA VAL A 46 19.23 6.58 -6.10
C VAL A 46 19.04 5.15 -6.61
N VAL A 47 17.84 4.81 -7.09
CA VAL A 47 17.56 3.49 -7.65
C VAL A 47 18.36 3.24 -8.94
N ALA A 48 18.52 4.26 -9.78
CA ALA A 48 19.36 4.18 -10.99
C ALA A 48 20.86 3.98 -10.64
N GLU A 49 21.38 4.65 -9.60
CA GLU A 49 22.75 4.44 -9.11
C GLU A 49 22.95 2.98 -8.67
N TYR A 50 21.98 2.38 -8.00
CA TYR A 50 22.01 0.98 -7.62
C TYR A 50 22.01 0.04 -8.83
N ALA A 51 21.25 0.34 -9.87
CA ALA A 51 21.24 -0.45 -11.10
C ALA A 51 22.63 -0.46 -11.77
N GLY A 52 23.30 0.68 -11.82
CA GLY A 52 24.70 0.77 -12.31
C GLY A 52 25.69 -0.11 -11.52
N ARG A 53 25.38 -0.42 -10.26
CA ARG A 53 26.20 -1.32 -9.42
C ARG A 53 25.81 -2.78 -9.47
N ARG A 54 24.82 -3.15 -10.29
CA ARG A 54 24.34 -4.54 -10.47
C ARG A 54 23.97 -5.22 -9.14
N LEU A 55 23.12 -4.57 -8.34
CA LEU A 55 22.63 -5.14 -7.09
C LEU A 55 21.80 -6.39 -7.34
N SER A 56 21.95 -7.37 -6.46
CA SER A 56 21.08 -8.55 -6.41
C SER A 56 19.88 -8.37 -5.47
N HIS A 57 20.07 -7.59 -4.39
CA HIS A 57 19.07 -7.36 -3.35
C HIS A 57 19.02 -5.89 -2.97
N LEU A 58 17.84 -5.41 -2.60
CA LEU A 58 17.63 -4.02 -2.15
C LEU A 58 16.80 -4.00 -0.87
N ILE A 59 17.41 -3.54 0.21
CA ILE A 59 16.73 -3.31 1.48
C ILE A 59 16.00 -1.97 1.42
N VAL A 60 14.70 -2.00 1.72
CA VAL A 60 13.86 -0.80 1.87
C VAL A 60 13.56 -0.63 3.35
N ASP A 61 14.24 0.31 4.01
CA ASP A 61 14.05 0.67 5.42
C ASP A 61 13.17 1.93 5.50
N GLY A 62 11.86 1.69 5.46
CA GLY A 62 10.85 2.73 5.44
C GLY A 62 9.45 2.20 5.70
N GLY A 63 8.43 3.00 5.38
CA GLY A 63 7.03 2.61 5.38
C GLY A 63 6.53 2.25 3.97
N ASP A 64 5.21 1.97 3.88
CA ASP A 64 4.56 1.59 2.61
C ASP A 64 4.76 2.66 1.52
N GLY A 65 4.73 3.97 1.87
CA GLY A 65 5.02 5.05 0.93
C GLY A 65 6.44 5.00 0.37
N THR A 66 7.46 4.75 1.20
CA THR A 66 8.85 4.59 0.73
C THR A 66 8.98 3.38 -0.19
N LEU A 67 8.32 2.27 0.15
CA LEU A 67 8.30 1.08 -0.69
C LEU A 67 7.63 1.36 -2.04
N ARG A 68 6.50 2.06 -2.05
CA ARG A 68 5.81 2.51 -3.27
C ARG A 68 6.76 3.29 -4.20
N ASP A 69 7.48 4.28 -3.66
CA ASP A 69 8.38 5.14 -4.44
C ASP A 69 9.54 4.33 -5.02
N VAL A 70 10.12 3.44 -4.22
CA VAL A 70 11.17 2.52 -4.69
C VAL A 70 10.64 1.59 -5.78
N MET A 71 9.52 0.89 -5.55
CA MET A 71 8.94 -0.02 -6.54
C MET A 71 8.60 0.69 -7.86
N THR A 72 8.11 1.93 -7.77
CA THR A 72 7.78 2.74 -8.95
C THR A 72 9.02 3.04 -9.80
N ALA A 73 10.18 3.26 -9.19
CA ALA A 73 11.42 3.55 -9.89
C ALA A 73 12.13 2.31 -10.46
N LEU A 74 11.87 1.11 -9.91
CA LEU A 74 12.58 -0.12 -10.27
C LEU A 74 12.49 -0.49 -11.76
N PRO A 75 11.31 -0.52 -12.42
CA PRO A 75 11.22 -1.01 -13.81
C PRO A 75 12.03 -0.19 -14.79
N ALA A 76 12.13 1.13 -14.58
CA ALA A 76 12.93 2.00 -15.44
C ALA A 76 14.43 1.83 -15.22
N ALA A 77 14.85 1.60 -13.96
CA ALA A 77 16.26 1.46 -13.60
C ALA A 77 16.81 0.05 -13.88
N PHE A 78 15.99 -0.98 -13.74
CA PHE A 78 16.38 -2.38 -13.90
C PHE A 78 15.55 -3.09 -15.01
N PRO A 79 15.77 -2.75 -16.29
CA PRO A 79 14.94 -3.24 -17.37
C PRO A 79 15.10 -4.76 -17.64
N GLU A 80 16.25 -5.35 -17.28
CA GLU A 80 16.52 -6.77 -17.54
C GLU A 80 16.09 -7.67 -16.38
N ARG A 81 16.40 -7.26 -15.16
CA ARG A 81 16.12 -8.06 -13.96
C ARG A 81 15.99 -7.18 -12.74
N LEU A 82 14.84 -7.25 -12.09
CA LEU A 82 14.59 -6.54 -10.84
C LEU A 82 15.36 -7.16 -9.68
N PRO A 83 15.88 -6.37 -8.73
CA PRO A 83 16.50 -6.88 -7.51
C PRO A 83 15.44 -7.50 -6.61
N THR A 84 15.83 -8.49 -5.81
CA THR A 84 14.98 -9.00 -4.72
C THR A 84 14.86 -7.94 -3.63
N LEU A 85 13.64 -7.59 -3.26
CA LEU A 85 13.36 -6.62 -2.21
C LEU A 85 13.39 -7.25 -0.82
N MET A 86 13.90 -6.50 0.16
CA MET A 86 14.00 -6.91 1.56
C MET A 86 13.40 -5.78 2.41
N LEU A 87 12.35 -6.07 3.17
CA LEU A 87 11.55 -5.04 3.83
C LEU A 87 11.90 -4.89 5.31
N MET A 88 12.11 -3.64 5.74
CA MET A 88 12.20 -3.25 7.13
C MET A 88 10.97 -2.42 7.52
N ALA A 89 10.41 -2.70 8.70
CA ALA A 89 9.19 -2.05 9.18
C ALA A 89 9.47 -0.66 9.76
N GLY A 90 9.99 0.27 8.96
CA GLY A 90 10.30 1.65 9.39
C GLY A 90 9.10 2.59 9.51
N GLY A 91 7.98 2.27 8.88
CA GLY A 91 6.76 3.07 8.84
C GLY A 91 5.77 2.76 9.97
N ASN A 92 4.55 3.26 9.80
CA ASN A 92 3.44 3.08 10.73
C ASN A 92 2.62 1.82 10.47
N ALA A 93 1.96 1.72 9.32
CA ALA A 93 1.08 0.63 8.98
C ALA A 93 1.85 -0.63 8.55
N ASN A 94 2.88 -0.46 7.72
CA ASN A 94 3.74 -1.53 7.22
C ASN A 94 2.91 -2.71 6.64
N LEU A 95 1.90 -2.39 5.84
CA LEU A 95 0.98 -3.38 5.26
C LEU A 95 1.73 -4.41 4.42
N ALA A 96 2.58 -3.93 3.51
CA ALA A 96 3.40 -4.79 2.67
C ALA A 96 4.38 -5.64 3.49
N THR A 97 5.04 -5.05 4.50
CA THR A 97 5.97 -5.75 5.38
C THR A 97 5.29 -6.89 6.14
N ASN A 98 4.06 -6.70 6.59
CA ASN A 98 3.28 -7.73 7.29
C ASN A 98 2.88 -8.89 6.37
N ASP A 99 2.44 -8.59 5.14
CA ASP A 99 2.03 -9.60 4.15
C ASP A 99 3.22 -10.37 3.57
N LEU A 100 4.31 -9.67 3.32
CA LEU A 100 5.47 -10.20 2.59
C LEU A 100 6.59 -10.70 3.50
N GLY A 101 6.44 -10.60 4.81
CA GLY A 101 7.35 -11.18 5.78
C GLY A 101 8.65 -10.39 5.99
N GLY A 102 8.53 -9.09 6.20
CA GLY A 102 9.70 -8.25 6.49
C GLY A 102 10.36 -8.53 7.86
N ALA A 103 11.58 -8.03 8.02
CA ALA A 103 12.46 -8.36 9.14
C ALA A 103 12.15 -7.65 10.47
N GLY A 104 11.16 -6.76 10.52
CA GLY A 104 10.94 -5.89 11.67
C GLY A 104 11.66 -4.54 11.54
N HIS A 105 12.17 -3.97 12.63
CA HIS A 105 12.82 -2.67 12.62
C HIS A 105 14.05 -2.64 13.55
N GLY A 106 14.95 -1.69 13.29
CA GLY A 106 16.17 -1.48 14.08
C GLY A 106 17.34 -2.38 13.70
N PRO A 107 18.52 -2.14 14.34
CA PRO A 107 19.76 -2.81 13.97
C PRO A 107 19.74 -4.33 14.17
N GLU A 108 19.08 -4.82 15.20
CA GLU A 108 18.94 -6.26 15.46
C GLU A 108 18.15 -6.97 14.37
N ALA A 109 17.05 -6.34 13.88
CA ALA A 109 16.27 -6.89 12.78
C ALA A 109 17.06 -6.88 11.46
N MET A 110 17.82 -5.80 11.21
CA MET A 110 18.73 -5.71 10.07
C MET A 110 19.82 -6.78 10.13
N GLN A 111 20.43 -7.00 11.31
CA GLN A 111 21.44 -8.03 11.50
C GLN A 111 20.88 -9.42 11.19
N ARG A 112 19.71 -9.77 11.75
CA ARG A 112 19.04 -11.04 11.44
C ARG A 112 18.76 -11.22 9.94
N LEU A 113 18.33 -10.16 9.29
CA LEU A 113 18.06 -10.16 7.86
C LEU A 113 19.30 -10.50 7.04
N LEU A 114 20.42 -9.82 7.31
CA LEU A 114 21.70 -10.04 6.62
C LEU A 114 22.29 -11.41 6.95
N ASP A 115 22.24 -11.84 8.22
CA ASP A 115 22.73 -13.16 8.64
C ASP A 115 21.94 -14.30 8.00
N THR A 116 20.61 -14.14 7.88
CA THR A 116 19.77 -15.14 7.23
C THR A 116 20.06 -15.23 5.75
N LEU A 117 20.25 -14.08 5.10
CA LEU A 117 20.64 -14.01 3.69
C LEU A 117 22.01 -14.64 3.45
N ALA A 118 23.01 -14.35 4.32
CA ALA A 118 24.37 -14.88 4.20
C ALA A 118 24.44 -16.41 4.35
N ARG A 119 23.56 -16.97 5.17
CA ARG A 119 23.43 -18.42 5.34
C ARG A 119 22.64 -19.13 4.24
N GLY A 120 22.10 -18.39 3.26
CA GLY A 120 21.22 -18.94 2.24
C GLY A 120 19.86 -19.42 2.78
N GLY A 121 19.46 -18.92 3.96
CA GLY A 121 18.15 -19.17 4.56
C GLY A 121 17.09 -18.18 4.06
N GLY A 122 15.90 -18.27 4.68
CA GLY A 122 14.77 -17.43 4.30
C GLY A 122 13.96 -17.98 3.13
N GLU A 123 12.95 -17.24 2.72
CA GLU A 123 12.06 -17.62 1.60
C GLU A 123 11.83 -16.43 0.67
N ILE A 124 11.54 -16.71 -0.60
CA ILE A 124 11.12 -15.70 -1.56
C ILE A 124 9.61 -15.73 -1.66
N ARG A 125 8.98 -14.58 -1.43
CA ARG A 125 7.56 -14.36 -1.65
C ARG A 125 7.38 -13.49 -2.88
N GLN A 126 6.56 -13.93 -3.82
CA GLN A 126 6.29 -13.20 -5.05
C GLN A 126 4.99 -12.40 -4.90
N ARG A 127 5.01 -11.15 -5.36
CA ARG A 127 3.83 -10.29 -5.39
C ARG A 127 3.87 -9.31 -6.56
N GLN A 128 2.72 -9.13 -7.19
CA GLN A 128 2.52 -8.06 -8.16
C GLN A 128 1.92 -6.86 -7.43
N PRO A 129 2.56 -5.68 -7.42
CA PRO A 129 1.89 -4.46 -6.99
C PRO A 129 0.78 -4.09 -7.98
N ILE A 130 -0.09 -3.19 -7.58
CA ILE A 130 -1.05 -2.54 -8.48
C ILE A 130 -0.30 -1.45 -9.24
N GLU A 131 -0.29 -1.52 -10.55
CA GLU A 131 0.15 -0.43 -11.40
C GLU A 131 -1.02 0.50 -11.68
N THR A 132 -0.91 1.72 -11.18
CA THR A 132 -1.86 2.80 -11.43
C THR A 132 -1.36 3.62 -12.59
N ARG A 133 -2.19 3.77 -13.63
CA ARG A 133 -1.90 4.54 -14.84
C ARG A 133 -2.92 5.63 -15.07
N TRP A 134 -2.47 6.72 -15.67
CA TRP A 134 -3.30 7.79 -16.20
C TRP A 134 -3.32 7.69 -17.71
N PRO A 135 -4.43 7.21 -18.34
CA PRO A 135 -4.49 6.97 -19.79
C PRO A 135 -4.21 8.20 -20.65
N ASP A 136 -4.47 9.38 -20.10
CA ASP A 136 -4.19 10.68 -20.74
C ASP A 136 -2.71 11.10 -20.71
N GLY A 137 -1.84 10.29 -20.08
CA GLY A 137 -0.41 10.58 -19.93
C GLY A 137 -0.09 11.75 -18.99
N SER A 138 -1.04 12.27 -18.24
CA SER A 138 -0.84 13.40 -17.32
C SER A 138 0.14 13.12 -16.19
N LYS A 139 0.35 11.85 -15.85
CA LYS A 139 1.28 11.40 -14.81
C LYS A 139 1.96 10.08 -15.19
N PRO A 140 3.21 9.86 -14.72
CA PRO A 140 3.85 8.56 -14.86
C PRO A 140 3.10 7.49 -14.05
N PRO A 141 3.20 6.21 -14.45
CA PRO A 141 2.65 5.11 -13.68
C PRO A 141 3.21 5.06 -12.25
N VAL A 142 2.36 4.64 -11.30
CA VAL A 142 2.74 4.45 -9.88
C VAL A 142 2.45 3.02 -9.48
N LEU A 143 3.39 2.37 -8.80
CA LEU A 143 3.23 1.04 -8.23
C LEU A 143 2.87 1.13 -6.74
N GLY A 144 1.80 0.46 -6.32
CA GLY A 144 1.38 0.43 -4.92
C GLY A 144 0.65 -0.87 -4.58
N PHE A 145 0.37 -1.10 -3.32
CA PHE A 145 -0.30 -2.33 -2.87
C PHE A 145 -1.74 -2.12 -2.43
N PHE A 146 -2.06 -0.92 -1.95
CA PHE A 146 -3.39 -0.62 -1.43
C PHE A 146 -3.88 0.73 -1.94
N ILE A 147 -5.08 0.73 -2.52
CA ILE A 147 -5.69 1.92 -3.10
C ILE A 147 -7.09 2.12 -2.54
N GLY A 148 -7.43 3.35 -2.20
CA GLY A 148 -8.76 3.72 -1.74
C GLY A 148 -9.25 5.03 -2.32
N ALA A 149 -10.58 5.14 -2.50
CA ALA A 149 -11.25 6.34 -3.00
C ALA A 149 -12.54 6.64 -2.24
N ALA A 150 -13.17 7.75 -2.54
CA ALA A 150 -14.40 8.25 -1.92
C ALA A 150 -14.24 8.49 -0.42
N ALA A 151 -15.01 7.82 0.46
CA ALA A 151 -14.91 8.00 1.92
C ALA A 151 -13.51 7.67 2.46
N PHE A 152 -12.76 6.77 1.79
CA PHE A 152 -11.37 6.51 2.18
C PHE A 152 -10.49 7.75 2.05
N TYR A 153 -10.57 8.48 0.94
CA TYR A 153 -9.87 9.75 0.77
C TYR A 153 -10.32 10.82 1.78
N LYS A 154 -11.64 10.93 2.02
CA LYS A 154 -12.18 11.86 3.03
C LYS A 154 -11.60 11.55 4.43
N GLY A 155 -11.59 10.28 4.84
CA GLY A 155 -11.03 9.82 6.11
C GLY A 155 -9.52 10.04 6.22
N TRP A 156 -8.78 9.74 5.16
CA TRP A 156 -7.34 9.99 5.08
C TRP A 156 -7.01 11.49 5.26
N ARG A 157 -7.74 12.37 4.57
CA ARG A 157 -7.57 13.83 4.69
C ARG A 157 -7.84 14.35 6.11
N LEU A 158 -8.88 13.84 6.77
CA LEU A 158 -9.17 14.20 8.16
C LEU A 158 -8.09 13.70 9.12
N ALA A 159 -7.58 12.50 8.91
CA ALA A 159 -6.50 11.96 9.71
C ALA A 159 -5.24 12.82 9.62
N LEU A 160 -4.89 13.32 8.43
CA LEU A 160 -3.76 14.27 8.26
C LEU A 160 -4.00 15.60 9.00
N GLY A 161 -5.20 16.18 8.92
CA GLY A 161 -5.55 17.43 9.61
C GLY A 161 -5.44 17.30 11.12
N SER A 162 -5.87 16.17 11.70
CA SER A 162 -5.80 15.91 13.14
C SER A 162 -4.39 15.62 13.67
N VAL A 163 -3.45 15.22 12.81
CA VAL A 163 -2.04 15.00 13.16
C VAL A 163 -1.32 16.31 13.46
N HIS A 164 -1.69 17.41 12.81
CA HIS A 164 -1.10 18.73 13.08
C HIS A 164 -1.42 19.24 14.49
N ASP A 165 -2.59 18.86 15.06
CA ASP A 165 -3.03 19.36 16.34
C ASP A 165 -2.65 18.53 17.59
N LYS A 166 -2.37 17.24 17.45
CA LYS A 166 -2.26 16.33 18.62
C LYS A 166 -1.08 15.37 18.71
N GLY A 167 -0.17 15.29 17.73
CA GLY A 167 1.06 14.46 17.84
C GLY A 167 0.86 12.95 18.12
N LEU A 168 -0.33 12.40 18.03
CA LEU A 168 -0.76 11.17 18.70
C LEU A 168 -1.22 10.00 17.79
N LEU A 169 -0.95 10.02 16.48
CA LEU A 169 -1.36 8.89 15.64
C LEU A 169 -0.18 7.99 15.29
N HIS A 170 -0.08 6.88 16.03
CA HIS A 170 0.98 5.89 15.93
C HIS A 170 0.46 4.60 15.25
N GLY A 171 1.04 4.24 14.13
CA GLY A 171 0.98 2.89 13.57
C GLY A 171 -0.40 2.39 13.15
N PRO A 172 -0.76 1.19 13.60
CA PRO A 172 -2.05 0.53 13.34
C PRO A 172 -3.24 1.40 13.67
N ALA A 173 -3.05 2.35 14.60
CA ALA A 173 -4.05 3.33 14.96
C ALA A 173 -4.55 4.14 13.74
N LEU A 174 -3.76 4.37 12.70
CA LEU A 174 -4.24 5.16 11.56
C LEU A 174 -5.40 4.46 10.84
N VAL A 175 -5.25 3.17 10.52
CA VAL A 175 -6.31 2.39 9.86
C VAL A 175 -7.48 2.17 10.84
N VAL A 176 -7.18 1.86 12.10
CA VAL A 176 -8.19 1.71 13.15
C VAL A 176 -8.82 3.07 13.49
N THR A 177 -8.04 4.15 13.50
CA THR A 177 -8.56 5.51 13.73
C THR A 177 -9.37 5.99 12.54
N MET A 178 -8.98 5.67 11.30
CA MET A 178 -9.79 5.93 10.11
C MET A 178 -11.10 5.13 10.16
N ALA A 179 -11.04 3.84 10.50
CA ALA A 179 -12.22 3.02 10.69
C ALA A 179 -13.07 3.49 11.89
N SER A 180 -12.45 3.89 13.01
CA SER A 180 -13.15 4.42 14.19
C SER A 180 -13.64 5.85 14.01
N ALA A 181 -12.90 6.72 13.33
CA ALA A 181 -13.36 8.05 12.96
C ALA A 181 -14.52 7.97 11.97
N LEU A 182 -14.42 7.08 10.99
CA LEU A 182 -15.53 6.76 10.10
C LEU A 182 -16.72 6.20 10.89
N TRP A 183 -16.47 5.31 11.86
CA TRP A 183 -17.51 4.80 12.76
C TRP A 183 -18.11 5.89 13.65
N GLN A 184 -17.31 6.71 14.33
CA GLN A 184 -17.79 7.78 15.22
C GLN A 184 -18.56 8.85 14.44
N THR A 185 -18.08 9.19 13.24
CA THR A 185 -18.74 10.16 12.35
C THR A 185 -20.08 9.62 11.86
N LEU A 186 -20.18 8.33 11.58
CA LEU A 186 -21.42 7.68 11.14
C LEU A 186 -22.39 7.35 12.29
N ALA A 187 -21.87 6.99 13.48
CA ALA A 187 -22.67 6.68 14.67
C ALA A 187 -23.13 7.94 15.42
N GLY A 188 -22.35 9.03 15.31
CA GLY A 188 -22.61 10.31 16.00
C GLY A 188 -23.59 11.25 15.30
N GLY A 189 -24.26 10.83 14.23
CA GLY A 189 -25.20 11.69 13.49
C GLY A 189 -24.54 12.86 12.75
N ALA A 190 -23.23 12.77 12.53
CA ALA A 190 -22.49 13.77 11.77
C ALA A 190 -22.97 13.79 10.31
N SER A 191 -23.30 14.97 9.90
CA SER A 191 -23.79 15.50 8.64
C SER A 191 -23.95 14.49 7.46
N ASN A 192 -25.08 14.62 6.74
CA ASN A 192 -25.41 13.93 5.47
C ASN A 192 -24.24 13.89 4.44
N ASP A 193 -23.22 14.74 4.59
CA ASP A 193 -22.11 14.89 3.66
C ASP A 193 -21.18 13.65 3.57
N TRP A 194 -21.02 12.89 4.67
CA TRP A 194 -20.26 11.62 4.62
C TRP A 194 -21.01 10.49 3.91
N GLN A 195 -22.34 10.46 4.09
CA GLN A 195 -23.19 9.43 3.51
C GLN A 195 -23.53 9.70 2.03
N SER A 196 -23.38 10.92 1.58
CA SER A 196 -23.64 11.31 0.17
C SER A 196 -22.69 10.64 -0.82
N GLY A 197 -21.50 10.22 -0.35
CA GLY A 197 -20.51 9.56 -1.20
C GLY A 197 -19.77 10.52 -2.13
N ALA A 198 -19.28 9.97 -3.23
CA ALA A 198 -18.68 10.69 -4.35
C ALA A 198 -19.09 10.03 -5.66
N THR A 199 -19.20 10.81 -6.73
CA THR A 199 -19.37 10.25 -8.08
C THR A 199 -18.10 9.51 -8.45
N LEU A 200 -18.23 8.22 -8.71
CA LEU A 200 -17.11 7.34 -9.07
C LEU A 200 -17.59 6.32 -10.10
N GLY A 201 -16.96 6.32 -11.28
CA GLY A 201 -17.15 5.31 -12.31
C GLY A 201 -16.23 4.13 -12.09
N ILE A 202 -16.74 2.90 -12.21
CA ILE A 202 -15.96 1.67 -12.11
C ILE A 202 -16.32 0.75 -13.25
N GLY A 203 -15.30 0.27 -13.97
CA GLY A 203 -15.37 -0.82 -14.93
C GLY A 203 -14.37 -1.90 -14.56
N VAL A 204 -14.79 -3.16 -14.49
CA VAL A 204 -13.95 -4.30 -14.10
C VAL A 204 -13.77 -5.21 -15.31
N ASP A 205 -12.50 -5.58 -15.59
CA ASP A 205 -12.11 -6.54 -16.65
C ASP A 205 -12.74 -6.25 -18.02
N GLY A 206 -12.68 -4.97 -18.42
CA GLY A 206 -13.21 -4.53 -19.72
C GLY A 206 -14.71 -4.25 -19.72
N ALA A 207 -15.41 -4.40 -18.61
CA ALA A 207 -16.80 -3.96 -18.50
C ALA A 207 -16.89 -2.44 -18.65
N MET A 208 -18.04 -1.96 -19.16
CA MET A 208 -18.29 -0.53 -19.33
C MET A 208 -18.24 0.17 -17.96
N ILE A 209 -17.58 1.34 -17.93
CA ILE A 209 -17.52 2.16 -16.71
C ILE A 209 -18.93 2.63 -16.35
N GLU A 210 -19.35 2.31 -15.13
CA GLU A 210 -20.64 2.68 -14.60
C GLU A 210 -20.48 3.75 -13.51
N ASP A 211 -20.91 4.97 -13.80
CA ASP A 211 -20.90 6.08 -12.85
C ASP A 211 -22.03 5.95 -11.84
N ARG A 212 -21.68 5.96 -10.56
CA ARG A 212 -22.63 5.92 -9.43
C ARG A 212 -22.16 6.79 -8.28
N GLN A 213 -23.09 7.12 -7.39
CA GLN A 213 -22.73 7.65 -6.08
C GLN A 213 -22.19 6.51 -5.22
N ARG A 214 -20.90 6.53 -4.91
CA ARG A 214 -20.23 5.49 -4.14
C ARG A 214 -19.74 6.03 -2.81
N PHE A 215 -20.02 5.28 -1.77
CA PHE A 215 -19.54 5.56 -0.42
C PHE A 215 -18.04 5.23 -0.29
N LEU A 216 -17.63 4.06 -0.77
CA LEU A 216 -16.29 3.53 -0.58
C LEU A 216 -15.84 2.68 -1.76
N PHE A 217 -14.62 2.89 -2.20
CA PHE A 217 -13.89 1.96 -3.07
C PHE A 217 -12.54 1.64 -2.46
N LEU A 218 -12.22 0.35 -2.39
CA LEU A 218 -10.91 -0.16 -1.96
C LEU A 218 -10.43 -1.23 -2.94
N THR A 219 -9.12 -1.29 -3.18
CA THR A 219 -8.50 -2.41 -3.87
C THR A 219 -7.10 -2.67 -3.33
N THR A 220 -6.69 -3.94 -3.38
CA THR A 220 -5.37 -4.39 -2.95
C THR A 220 -4.89 -5.58 -3.75
N SER A 221 -3.58 -5.73 -3.87
CA SER A 221 -2.93 -6.96 -4.34
C SER A 221 -2.27 -7.76 -3.20
N LEU A 222 -2.33 -7.27 -1.95
CA LEU A 222 -1.88 -8.01 -0.77
C LEU A 222 -2.82 -9.16 -0.42
N HIS A 223 -2.34 -10.15 0.31
CA HIS A 223 -3.12 -11.30 0.79
C HIS A 223 -3.61 -11.12 2.22
N CYS A 224 -3.04 -10.19 2.98
CA CYS A 224 -3.54 -9.79 4.28
C CYS A 224 -3.35 -8.30 4.52
N LEU A 225 -4.20 -7.71 5.36
CA LEU A 225 -4.07 -6.37 5.87
C LEU A 225 -3.79 -6.42 7.38
N PHE A 226 -3.66 -5.25 7.99
CA PHE A 226 -3.34 -5.14 9.40
C PHE A 226 -4.47 -5.64 10.33
N GLY A 227 -4.08 -6.32 11.43
CA GLY A 227 -5.00 -6.65 12.54
C GLY A 227 -6.16 -7.58 12.22
N GLY A 228 -6.03 -8.41 11.19
CA GLY A 228 -7.12 -9.28 10.73
C GLY A 228 -8.24 -8.56 9.97
N LEU A 229 -8.02 -7.29 9.62
CA LEU A 229 -8.88 -6.54 8.73
C LEU A 229 -8.76 -7.11 7.32
N TRP A 230 -9.88 -7.57 6.74
CA TRP A 230 -9.92 -8.10 5.39
C TRP A 230 -11.30 -7.87 4.78
N PRO A 231 -11.56 -6.72 4.16
CA PRO A 231 -12.91 -6.38 3.70
C PRO A 231 -13.27 -6.99 2.32
N PHE A 232 -12.40 -7.79 1.75
CA PHE A 232 -12.59 -8.38 0.42
C PHE A 232 -13.19 -9.78 0.50
N TYR A 233 -14.13 -10.09 -0.40
CA TYR A 233 -14.77 -11.39 -0.53
C TYR A 233 -15.03 -11.72 -2.00
N ASP A 234 -15.29 -13.00 -2.30
CA ASP A 234 -15.62 -13.49 -3.64
C ASP A 234 -14.57 -13.13 -4.74
N HIS A 235 -13.28 -13.01 -4.34
CA HIS A 235 -12.20 -12.51 -5.23
C HIS A 235 -11.45 -13.62 -6.00
N GLY A 236 -11.65 -14.91 -5.67
CA GLY A 236 -10.88 -16.00 -6.28
C GLY A 236 -9.37 -15.79 -6.18
N ASP A 237 -8.63 -16.20 -7.22
CA ASP A 237 -7.18 -16.06 -7.34
C ASP A 237 -6.73 -14.84 -8.16
N ALA A 238 -7.65 -13.89 -8.40
CA ALA A 238 -7.33 -12.70 -9.18
C ALA A 238 -6.25 -11.84 -8.50
N PRO A 239 -5.38 -11.16 -9.27
CA PRO A 239 -4.29 -10.36 -8.72
C PRO A 239 -4.76 -9.14 -7.95
N LEU A 240 -5.85 -8.51 -8.36
CA LEU A 240 -6.48 -7.40 -7.68
C LEU A 240 -7.75 -7.87 -6.94
N ARG A 241 -7.88 -7.50 -5.68
CA ARG A 241 -9.08 -7.71 -4.87
C ARG A 241 -9.73 -6.37 -4.64
N TRP A 242 -11.01 -6.25 -4.89
CA TRP A 242 -11.71 -4.98 -4.79
C TRP A 242 -12.98 -5.08 -3.97
N LEU A 243 -13.36 -3.95 -3.39
CA LEU A 243 -14.60 -3.70 -2.67
C LEU A 243 -15.18 -2.37 -3.13
N ASP A 244 -16.45 -2.37 -3.44
CA ASP A 244 -17.23 -1.21 -3.84
C ASP A 244 -18.54 -1.15 -3.04
N VAL A 245 -18.84 0.02 -2.47
CA VAL A 245 -20.03 0.25 -1.64
C VAL A 245 -20.75 1.50 -2.12
N ASP A 246 -22.03 1.37 -2.48
CA ASP A 246 -22.86 2.50 -2.91
C ASP A 246 -23.16 3.49 -1.78
N ALA A 247 -23.46 4.71 -2.14
CA ALA A 247 -23.90 5.78 -1.23
C ALA A 247 -25.39 6.06 -1.40
N PRO A 248 -26.13 6.26 -0.30
CA PRO A 248 -25.74 6.01 1.10
C PRO A 248 -25.65 4.49 1.38
N PRO A 249 -24.67 4.04 2.19
CA PRO A 249 -24.50 2.61 2.45
C PRO A 249 -25.67 2.03 3.27
N PRO A 250 -26.49 1.13 2.71
CA PRO A 250 -27.65 0.64 3.42
C PRO A 250 -27.27 -0.28 4.59
N ARG A 251 -27.94 -0.12 5.73
CA ARG A 251 -27.70 -0.91 6.97
C ARG A 251 -26.23 -0.95 7.41
N PHE A 252 -25.49 0.14 7.19
CA PHE A 252 -24.03 0.20 7.32
C PHE A 252 -23.51 -0.33 8.66
N THR A 253 -24.10 0.11 9.79
CA THR A 253 -23.69 -0.32 11.14
C THR A 253 -23.80 -1.83 11.35
N ARG A 254 -24.82 -2.47 10.77
CA ARG A 254 -25.00 -3.93 10.81
C ARG A 254 -24.04 -4.67 9.88
N SER A 255 -23.70 -4.06 8.75
CA SER A 255 -22.85 -4.66 7.72
C SER A 255 -21.36 -4.59 8.06
N LEU A 256 -20.96 -3.56 8.83
CA LEU A 256 -19.55 -3.25 9.09
C LEU A 256 -18.75 -4.41 9.71
N PRO A 257 -19.22 -5.14 10.76
CA PRO A 257 -18.42 -6.23 11.33
C PRO A 257 -18.16 -7.37 10.35
N GLY A 258 -19.12 -7.70 9.51
CA GLY A 258 -18.99 -8.71 8.46
C GLY A 258 -18.08 -8.21 7.32
N LEU A 259 -18.25 -6.96 6.94
CA LEU A 259 -17.44 -6.32 5.91
C LEU A 259 -15.95 -6.29 6.30
N LEU A 260 -15.63 -5.82 7.50
CA LEU A 260 -14.25 -5.73 7.98
C LEU A 260 -13.50 -7.07 8.06
N ARG A 261 -14.25 -8.19 8.12
CA ARG A 261 -13.70 -9.56 8.19
C ARG A 261 -13.81 -10.32 6.87
N GLY A 262 -14.28 -9.70 5.78
CA GLY A 262 -14.52 -10.38 4.50
C GLY A 262 -15.57 -11.50 4.61
N LYS A 263 -16.47 -11.39 5.59
CA LYS A 263 -17.55 -12.36 5.84
C LYS A 263 -18.89 -11.66 5.70
N PRO A 264 -19.31 -11.32 4.46
CA PRO A 264 -20.56 -10.62 4.23
C PRO A 264 -21.75 -11.51 4.67
N SER A 265 -22.74 -10.89 5.27
CA SER A 265 -24.01 -11.58 5.56
C SER A 265 -24.72 -11.95 4.25
N ARG A 266 -25.66 -12.92 4.32
CA ARG A 266 -26.47 -13.29 3.15
C ARG A 266 -27.13 -12.06 2.51
N TRP A 267 -27.68 -11.18 3.33
CA TRP A 267 -28.28 -9.93 2.86
C TRP A 267 -27.28 -9.04 2.09
N MET A 268 -26.02 -8.92 2.54
CA MET A 268 -25.01 -8.14 1.84
C MET A 268 -24.66 -8.74 0.48
N ARG A 269 -24.58 -10.07 0.38
CA ARG A 269 -24.34 -10.76 -0.89
C ARG A 269 -25.48 -10.59 -1.90
N GLU A 270 -26.72 -10.52 -1.40
CA GLU A 270 -27.89 -10.30 -2.23
C GLU A 270 -28.13 -8.82 -2.56
N SER A 271 -27.45 -7.90 -1.86
CA SER A 271 -27.57 -6.46 -2.05
C SER A 271 -26.70 -5.98 -3.21
N SER A 272 -27.29 -5.25 -4.16
CA SER A 272 -26.56 -4.58 -5.23
C SER A 272 -25.65 -3.43 -4.74
N ALA A 273 -25.82 -2.99 -3.49
CA ALA A 273 -25.09 -1.86 -2.91
C ALA A 273 -23.70 -2.25 -2.34
N TYR A 274 -23.44 -3.54 -2.13
CA TYR A 274 -22.17 -4.05 -1.62
C TYR A 274 -21.60 -5.05 -2.64
N ARG A 275 -20.51 -4.70 -3.28
CA ARG A 275 -19.88 -5.52 -4.30
C ARG A 275 -18.41 -5.75 -3.94
N SER A 276 -17.95 -6.96 -4.11
CA SER A 276 -16.53 -7.31 -3.98
C SER A 276 -16.21 -8.43 -4.95
N GLY A 277 -14.95 -8.51 -5.35
CA GLY A 277 -14.51 -9.53 -6.29
C GLY A 277 -13.03 -9.45 -6.56
N GLY A 278 -12.60 -10.28 -7.50
CA GLY A 278 -11.27 -10.24 -8.10
C GLY A 278 -11.30 -9.57 -9.46
N ALA A 279 -10.16 -9.02 -9.90
CA ALA A 279 -10.00 -8.41 -11.21
C ALA A 279 -8.57 -8.55 -11.74
N GLN A 280 -8.41 -8.55 -13.07
CA GLN A 280 -7.14 -8.35 -13.75
C GLN A 280 -6.88 -6.86 -13.95
N GLN A 281 -7.94 -6.11 -14.21
CA GLN A 281 -7.90 -4.68 -14.51
C GLN A 281 -9.16 -3.99 -13.98
N ILE A 282 -8.99 -2.77 -13.46
CA ILE A 282 -10.08 -1.91 -13.02
C ILE A 282 -9.90 -0.54 -13.66
N ALA A 283 -10.89 -0.08 -14.41
CA ALA A 283 -10.96 1.28 -14.91
C ALA A 283 -11.80 2.13 -13.95
N LEU A 284 -11.26 3.28 -13.56
CA LEU A 284 -11.92 4.23 -12.68
C LEU A 284 -12.14 5.55 -13.39
N ARG A 285 -13.26 6.21 -13.09
CA ARG A 285 -13.50 7.63 -13.42
C ARG A 285 -13.78 8.38 -12.12
N LEU A 286 -12.94 9.36 -11.78
CA LEU A 286 -12.90 10.03 -10.49
C LEU A 286 -12.96 11.53 -10.65
N GLU A 287 -13.74 12.21 -9.81
CA GLU A 287 -13.71 13.68 -9.65
C GLU A 287 -12.77 14.10 -8.50
N ALA A 288 -12.57 13.22 -7.53
CA ALA A 288 -11.76 13.46 -6.34
C ALA A 288 -10.48 12.58 -6.36
N PRO A 289 -9.43 12.94 -5.60
CA PRO A 289 -8.23 12.14 -5.50
C PRO A 289 -8.48 10.72 -5.00
N LEU A 290 -7.64 9.78 -5.44
CA LEU A 290 -7.47 8.46 -4.83
C LEU A 290 -6.22 8.46 -3.93
N VAL A 291 -6.18 7.52 -2.99
CA VAL A 291 -5.03 7.34 -2.09
C VAL A 291 -4.33 6.04 -2.44
N ILE A 292 -3.03 6.10 -2.73
CA ILE A 292 -2.17 4.94 -3.01
C ILE A 292 -1.15 4.83 -1.88
N ASP A 293 -1.16 3.74 -1.12
CA ASP A 293 -0.24 3.50 0.01
C ASP A 293 -0.01 4.73 0.90
N GLY A 294 -1.11 5.42 1.23
CA GLY A 294 -1.11 6.56 2.14
C GLY A 294 -0.76 7.91 1.53
N GLU A 295 -0.72 8.05 0.22
CA GLU A 295 -0.55 9.34 -0.47
C GLU A 295 -1.65 9.59 -1.50
N ALA A 296 -2.10 10.85 -1.59
CA ALA A 296 -3.18 11.25 -2.48
C ALA A 296 -2.68 11.60 -3.87
N TYR A 297 -3.34 11.03 -4.87
CA TYR A 297 -3.11 11.29 -6.28
C TYR A 297 -4.37 11.84 -6.93
N THR A 298 -4.28 13.01 -7.55
CA THR A 298 -5.39 13.56 -8.34
C THR A 298 -5.58 12.74 -9.61
N PRO A 299 -6.81 12.48 -10.06
CA PRO A 299 -7.04 11.97 -11.39
C PRO A 299 -6.53 12.99 -12.44
N GLY A 300 -6.33 12.54 -13.67
CA GLY A 300 -6.01 13.43 -14.78
C GLY A 300 -7.19 14.34 -15.14
N PRO A 301 -7.02 15.22 -16.14
CA PRO A 301 -8.07 16.18 -16.56
C PRO A 301 -9.38 15.51 -17.00
N TYR A 302 -9.32 14.26 -17.46
CA TYR A 302 -10.52 13.49 -17.84
C TYR A 302 -11.05 12.58 -16.71
N GLY A 303 -10.42 12.62 -15.54
CA GLY A 303 -10.83 11.83 -14.39
C GLY A 303 -10.49 10.35 -14.48
N GLU A 304 -9.89 9.87 -15.55
CA GLU A 304 -9.68 8.46 -15.81
C GLU A 304 -8.38 7.95 -15.18
N VAL A 305 -8.48 6.78 -14.54
CA VAL A 305 -7.36 6.05 -13.94
C VAL A 305 -7.55 4.57 -14.21
N GLU A 306 -6.50 3.89 -14.62
CA GLU A 306 -6.48 2.46 -14.85
C GLU A 306 -5.60 1.76 -13.80
N LEU A 307 -6.14 0.70 -13.20
CA LEU A 307 -5.45 -0.15 -12.24
C LEU A 307 -5.28 -1.54 -12.84
N ARG A 308 -4.06 -2.07 -12.82
CA ARG A 308 -3.78 -3.42 -13.30
C ARG A 308 -2.66 -4.07 -12.49
N ALA A 309 -2.48 -5.37 -12.64
CA ALA A 309 -1.33 -6.05 -12.07
C ALA A 309 -0.03 -5.49 -12.66
N GLY A 310 0.88 -5.04 -11.80
CA GLY A 310 2.22 -4.58 -12.17
C GLY A 310 3.20 -5.73 -12.40
N PRO A 311 4.50 -5.44 -12.47
CA PRO A 311 5.52 -6.47 -12.62
C PRO A 311 5.57 -7.40 -11.42
N MET A 312 5.95 -8.66 -11.64
CA MET A 312 6.20 -9.59 -10.53
C MET A 312 7.46 -9.15 -9.79
N LEU A 313 7.35 -8.95 -8.50
CA LEU A 313 8.45 -8.60 -7.60
C LEU A 313 8.74 -9.75 -6.64
N ASP A 314 10.02 -10.01 -6.42
CA ASP A 314 10.49 -10.96 -5.43
C ASP A 314 10.79 -10.25 -4.10
N PHE A 315 10.26 -10.78 -3.00
CA PHE A 315 10.47 -10.28 -1.65
C PHE A 315 11.13 -11.37 -0.81
N PHE A 316 12.29 -11.04 -0.24
CA PHE A 316 12.96 -11.94 0.69
C PHE A 316 12.39 -11.80 2.11
N SER A 317 11.92 -12.90 2.66
CA SER A 317 11.45 -13.00 4.04
C SER A 317 12.44 -13.83 4.86
N PRO A 318 12.98 -13.30 5.97
CA PRO A 318 13.88 -14.06 6.83
C PRO A 318 13.15 -15.11 7.67
N GLY A 319 11.82 -15.19 7.58
CA GLY A 319 10.98 -16.01 8.46
C GLY A 319 10.62 -15.30 9.77
N PRO A 320 9.79 -15.94 10.60
CA PRO A 320 9.40 -15.38 11.90
C PRO A 320 10.62 -15.24 12.82
N ALA A 321 10.57 -14.21 13.68
CA ALA A 321 11.61 -13.94 14.68
C ALA A 321 11.52 -14.91 15.85
#